data_e2a725c64406103eb1ea8802685948b4
#
_entry.id   e2a725c64406103eb1ea8802685948b4
#
_cell.length_a   1.000
_cell.length_b   1.000
_cell.length_c   1.000
_cell.angle_alpha   90.00
_cell.angle_beta   90.00
_cell.angle_gamma   90.00
#
_symmetry.space_group_name_H-M   'P 1'
#
loop_
_entity.id
_entity.type
_entity.pdbx_description
1 polymer ?
#
loop_
_entity_poly.entity_id
_entity_poly.type
_entity_poly.pdbx_seq_one_letter_code
_entity_poly.pdbx_strand_id
1 'polypeptide(L)'
;SAADQGVPASGQGKLITVKTDVLDLTINTRGGDVEQALLPTYPKELGSKEPFQLLETTPQFIYQAQSGLTGRDGPDNPANGPRPLYSVDNDTFVLADGQNELHVPMTWTDAAGNTFTKTFVLKRGEYAVNVNYSVQNAGEKPLEISTFGQLKQSINLPSHRDTGSSNFALHTFRGAAYSTPDEKYEKYKFDTIADNENLNVSSNGGWVAMLQQYFATAWIPRNDGTNNFYTANLGNGIAAIGYKSQPVLVQPGQTGAMTSTLWVGPEIQDKMAAVAPHLDLTVDYGWLWFISQPLFKLLKWIHSFLGNWGFSIIVITFIVRGIMYPLTKAQYT
;
A
#
# COMPACT_ATOMS: atom_id res chain seq x y z
N SER A 1 -1.40 3.72 -24.95
CA SER A 1 -0.01 3.75 -24.50
C SER A 1 0.06 3.62 -22.98
N ALA A 2 1.22 3.28 -22.46
CA ALA A 2 1.42 3.19 -21.01
C ALA A 2 1.13 4.52 -20.33
N ALA A 3 1.43 5.64 -20.99
CA ALA A 3 1.15 6.97 -20.44
C ALA A 3 -0.34 7.25 -20.29
N ASP A 4 -1.18 6.58 -21.07
CA ASP A 4 -2.64 6.76 -20.98
C ASP A 4 -3.25 6.01 -19.79
N GLN A 5 -2.51 5.06 -19.21
CA GLN A 5 -2.97 4.31 -18.05
C GLN A 5 -2.55 4.95 -16.72
N GLY A 6 -1.50 5.76 -16.76
CA GLY A 6 -1.02 6.44 -15.57
C GLY A 6 -1.96 7.56 -15.14
N VAL A 7 -1.95 7.86 -13.85
CA VAL A 7 -2.75 8.93 -13.26
C VAL A 7 -1.92 10.21 -13.26
N PRO A 8 -2.52 11.37 -13.66
CA PRO A 8 -1.81 12.64 -13.59
C PRO A 8 -1.34 12.96 -12.17
N ALA A 9 -0.26 13.75 -12.06
CA ALA A 9 0.19 14.25 -10.78
C ALA A 9 -0.93 15.04 -10.09
N SER A 10 -0.94 15.04 -8.75
CA SER A 10 -2.01 15.67 -7.98
C SER A 10 -2.12 17.17 -8.18
N GLY A 11 -1.04 17.86 -8.52
CA GLY A 11 -1.07 19.31 -8.60
C GLY A 11 -1.09 19.96 -7.21
N GLN A 12 -1.31 21.27 -7.19
CA GLN A 12 -1.31 22.02 -5.93
C GLN A 12 -2.63 21.90 -5.19
N GLY A 13 -2.55 21.62 -3.92
CA GLY A 13 -3.68 21.56 -3.01
C GLY A 13 -3.18 21.73 -1.58
N LYS A 14 -4.13 21.89 -0.66
CA LYS A 14 -3.81 21.95 0.75
C LYS A 14 -3.42 20.55 1.23
N LEU A 15 -2.37 20.46 2.02
CA LEU A 15 -1.95 19.23 2.66
C LEU A 15 -2.61 19.08 4.02
N ILE A 16 -3.13 17.90 4.31
CA ILE A 16 -3.66 17.57 5.62
C ILE A 16 -2.83 16.46 6.26
N THR A 17 -2.80 16.45 7.59
CA THR A 17 -2.08 15.45 8.37
C THR A 17 -3.08 14.53 9.05
N VAL A 18 -2.82 13.22 8.99
CA VAL A 18 -3.68 12.18 9.57
C VAL A 18 -2.81 11.26 10.41
N LYS A 19 -3.07 11.23 11.73
CA LYS A 19 -2.22 10.50 12.68
C LYS A 19 -2.99 9.48 13.49
N THR A 20 -2.47 8.26 13.50
CA THR A 20 -2.87 7.23 14.44
C THR A 20 -1.67 6.82 15.30
N ASP A 21 -1.85 5.80 16.13
CA ASP A 21 -0.75 5.23 16.90
C ASP A 21 0.36 4.63 16.04
N VAL A 22 0.05 4.17 14.81
CA VAL A 22 1.00 3.47 13.94
C VAL A 22 1.26 4.16 12.61
N LEU A 23 0.46 5.16 12.22
CA LEU A 23 0.58 5.85 10.94
C LEU A 23 0.53 7.36 11.11
N ASP A 24 1.38 8.07 10.36
CA ASP A 24 1.33 9.52 10.20
C ASP A 24 1.35 9.81 8.71
N LEU A 25 0.18 10.13 8.15
CA LEU A 25 0.01 10.33 6.72
C LEU A 25 -0.12 11.81 6.39
N THR A 26 0.43 12.20 5.25
CA THR A 26 0.16 13.50 4.63
C THR A 26 -0.61 13.26 3.35
N ILE A 27 -1.80 13.86 3.25
CA ILE A 27 -2.70 13.70 2.12
C ILE A 27 -2.85 15.04 1.43
N ASN A 28 -2.73 15.03 0.09
CA ASN A 28 -2.97 16.21 -0.73
C ASN A 28 -4.46 16.27 -1.06
N THR A 29 -5.14 17.36 -0.65
CA THR A 29 -6.56 17.52 -0.92
C THR A 29 -6.89 17.65 -2.40
N ARG A 30 -5.90 17.99 -3.25
CA ARG A 30 -6.04 17.88 -4.70
C ARG A 30 -5.92 16.40 -5.09
N GLY A 31 -7.04 15.74 -5.34
CA GLY A 31 -7.11 14.34 -5.71
C GLY A 31 -7.14 13.37 -4.53
N GLY A 32 -6.68 13.77 -3.36
CA GLY A 32 -6.67 12.90 -2.18
C GLY A 32 -5.60 11.83 -2.19
N ASP A 33 -4.43 12.12 -2.76
CA ASP A 33 -3.32 11.17 -2.78
C ASP A 33 -2.54 11.22 -1.47
N VAL A 34 -2.03 10.06 -1.05
CA VAL A 34 -1.12 9.98 0.10
C VAL A 34 0.30 10.26 -0.40
N GLU A 35 0.83 11.42 -0.04
CA GLU A 35 2.12 11.89 -0.51
C GLU A 35 3.26 11.61 0.46
N GLN A 36 2.95 11.33 1.72
CA GLN A 36 3.93 11.01 2.75
C GLN A 36 3.32 10.04 3.75
N ALA A 37 4.11 9.10 4.19
CA ALA A 37 3.73 8.19 5.27
C ALA A 37 4.93 7.95 6.18
N LEU A 38 4.75 8.27 7.45
CA LEU A 38 5.71 7.96 8.50
C LEU A 38 5.15 6.84 9.36
N LEU A 39 6.04 5.98 9.84
CA LEU A 39 5.69 4.85 10.71
C LEU A 39 6.26 5.12 12.11
N PRO A 40 5.46 5.71 13.03
CA PRO A 40 5.96 6.18 14.33
C PRO A 40 6.57 5.08 15.21
N THR A 41 6.18 3.82 15.01
CA THR A 41 6.68 2.71 15.82
C THR A 41 7.97 2.11 15.26
N TYR A 42 8.45 2.59 14.10
CA TYR A 42 9.69 2.12 13.47
C TYR A 42 10.68 3.26 13.37
N PRO A 43 11.94 3.07 13.80
CA PRO A 43 12.95 4.12 13.70
C PRO A 43 13.46 4.21 12.26
N LYS A 44 13.85 5.42 11.87
CA LYS A 44 14.50 5.69 10.57
C LYS A 44 15.80 4.89 10.45
N GLU A 45 16.57 4.85 11.54
CA GLU A 45 17.81 4.10 11.66
C GLU A 45 17.85 3.48 13.06
N LEU A 46 18.65 2.46 13.24
CA LEU A 46 18.84 1.84 14.55
C LEU A 46 19.31 2.88 15.56
N GLY A 47 18.55 3.04 16.64
CA GLY A 47 18.84 4.01 17.70
C GLY A 47 18.35 5.44 17.42
N SER A 48 17.74 5.69 16.26
CA SER A 48 17.15 6.98 15.92
C SER A 48 15.82 7.18 16.61
N LYS A 49 15.49 8.43 16.94
CA LYS A 49 14.16 8.81 17.44
C LYS A 49 13.22 9.24 16.31
N GLU A 50 13.76 9.47 15.12
CA GLU A 50 12.97 9.85 13.96
C GLU A 50 12.23 8.63 13.41
N PRO A 51 10.95 8.78 13.02
CA PRO A 51 10.18 7.68 12.45
C PRO A 51 10.67 7.32 11.05
N PHE A 52 10.48 6.06 10.69
CA PHE A 52 10.77 5.60 9.32
C PHE A 52 9.78 6.23 8.35
N GLN A 53 10.30 6.75 7.24
CA GLN A 53 9.49 7.34 6.18
C GLN A 53 9.31 6.33 5.05
N LEU A 54 8.09 5.84 4.87
CA LEU A 54 7.79 4.87 3.81
C LEU A 54 7.43 5.59 2.51
N LEU A 55 6.45 6.49 2.54
CA LEU A 55 6.11 7.31 1.38
C LEU A 55 6.77 8.68 1.51
N GLU A 56 7.24 9.20 0.39
CA GLU A 56 8.02 10.43 0.35
C GLU A 56 7.68 11.23 -0.90
N THR A 57 7.65 12.56 -0.76
CA THR A 57 7.50 13.48 -1.88
C THR A 57 8.54 14.58 -1.72
N THR A 58 9.68 14.39 -2.35
CA THR A 58 10.81 15.35 -2.35
C THR A 58 11.32 15.48 -3.79
N PRO A 59 12.13 16.52 -4.08
CA PRO A 59 12.75 16.61 -5.41
C PRO A 59 13.67 15.43 -5.73
N GLN A 60 14.20 14.75 -4.72
CA GLN A 60 15.13 13.63 -4.90
C GLN A 60 14.44 12.29 -5.02
N PHE A 61 13.23 12.15 -4.46
CA PHE A 61 12.57 10.86 -4.44
C PHE A 61 11.06 11.02 -4.31
N ILE A 62 10.33 10.29 -5.15
CA ILE A 62 8.87 10.26 -5.11
C ILE A 62 8.42 8.83 -4.89
N TYR A 63 7.59 8.62 -3.87
CA TYR A 63 6.91 7.37 -3.59
C TYR A 63 5.56 7.70 -2.99
N GLN A 64 4.50 7.54 -3.80
CA GLN A 64 3.15 7.99 -3.44
C GLN A 64 2.13 6.90 -3.69
N ALA A 65 1.05 6.93 -2.90
CA ALA A 65 -0.13 6.12 -3.14
C ALA A 65 -1.26 7.04 -3.62
N GLN A 66 -1.60 6.91 -4.89
CA GLN A 66 -2.65 7.70 -5.54
C GLN A 66 -3.92 6.88 -5.69
N SER A 67 -5.05 7.53 -5.59
CA SER A 67 -6.34 6.88 -5.75
C SER A 67 -7.41 7.90 -6.13
N GLY A 68 -8.51 7.40 -6.68
CA GLY A 68 -9.59 8.27 -7.05
C GLY A 68 -10.67 7.59 -7.87
N LEU A 69 -11.44 8.43 -8.53
CA LEU A 69 -12.57 8.03 -9.35
C LEU A 69 -12.32 8.48 -10.79
N THR A 70 -12.21 7.52 -11.69
CA THR A 70 -12.05 7.74 -13.13
C THR A 70 -13.29 7.19 -13.85
N GLY A 71 -13.16 6.84 -15.12
CA GLY A 71 -14.30 6.49 -15.96
C GLY A 71 -14.81 7.72 -16.70
N ARG A 72 -15.87 7.54 -17.48
CA ARG A 72 -16.40 8.63 -18.30
C ARG A 72 -16.71 9.87 -17.48
N ASP A 73 -17.33 9.70 -16.30
CA ASP A 73 -17.81 10.80 -15.46
C ASP A 73 -17.02 10.95 -14.16
N GLY A 74 -15.85 10.31 -14.06
CA GLY A 74 -15.03 10.39 -12.86
C GLY A 74 -14.30 11.73 -12.75
N PRO A 75 -14.27 12.33 -11.55
CA PRO A 75 -13.61 13.61 -11.37
C PRO A 75 -12.09 13.57 -11.55
N ASP A 76 -11.47 12.40 -11.42
CA ASP A 76 -10.04 12.23 -11.61
C ASP A 76 -9.67 11.90 -13.06
N ASN A 77 -10.65 11.73 -13.95
CA ASN A 77 -10.40 11.55 -15.38
C ASN A 77 -9.91 12.87 -15.98
N PRO A 78 -8.69 12.91 -16.59
CA PRO A 78 -8.15 14.16 -17.15
C PRO A 78 -9.05 14.81 -18.20
N ALA A 79 -9.87 14.03 -18.91
CA ALA A 79 -10.82 14.55 -19.87
C ALA A 79 -11.89 15.44 -19.24
N ASN A 80 -12.12 15.31 -17.93
CA ASN A 80 -13.12 16.10 -17.19
C ASN A 80 -12.51 17.31 -16.49
N GLY A 81 -11.25 17.61 -16.72
CA GLY A 81 -10.54 18.75 -16.14
C GLY A 81 -9.51 18.34 -15.08
N PRO A 82 -9.04 19.30 -14.28
CA PRO A 82 -8.08 18.99 -13.22
C PRO A 82 -8.73 18.09 -12.15
N ARG A 83 -7.89 17.38 -11.42
CA ARG A 83 -8.35 16.53 -10.33
C ARG A 83 -9.09 17.36 -9.28
N PRO A 84 -10.06 16.78 -8.59
CA PRO A 84 -10.90 17.55 -7.65
C PRO A 84 -10.09 18.08 -6.48
N LEU A 85 -10.35 19.33 -6.10
CA LEU A 85 -9.84 19.90 -4.86
C LEU A 85 -10.87 19.66 -3.76
N TYR A 86 -10.62 18.65 -2.94
CA TYR A 86 -11.54 18.27 -1.88
C TYR A 86 -11.57 19.30 -0.74
N SER A 87 -12.75 19.54 -0.20
CA SER A 87 -12.95 20.35 1.00
C SER A 87 -12.87 19.46 2.23
N VAL A 88 -12.19 19.94 3.26
CA VAL A 88 -12.04 19.24 4.54
C VAL A 88 -12.36 20.19 5.69
N ASP A 89 -12.84 19.64 6.81
CA ASP A 89 -13.19 20.44 7.99
C ASP A 89 -11.98 20.85 8.80
N ASN A 90 -10.89 20.09 8.74
CA ASN A 90 -9.69 20.32 9.54
C ASN A 90 -8.44 20.09 8.72
N ASP A 91 -7.32 20.70 9.15
CA ASP A 91 -5.99 20.46 8.58
C ASP A 91 -5.30 19.26 9.19
N THR A 92 -5.71 18.84 10.38
CA THR A 92 -5.11 17.78 11.16
C THR A 92 -6.20 16.91 11.74
N PHE A 93 -6.02 15.60 11.56
CA PHE A 93 -6.89 14.56 12.09
C PHE A 93 -6.05 13.63 12.95
N VAL A 94 -6.42 13.47 14.22
CA VAL A 94 -5.66 12.65 15.17
C VAL A 94 -6.59 11.66 15.83
N LEU A 95 -6.19 10.39 15.85
CA LEU A 95 -6.94 9.35 16.55
C LEU A 95 -6.84 9.62 18.06
N ALA A 96 -7.99 9.91 18.68
CA ALA A 96 -8.04 10.23 20.09
C ALA A 96 -7.92 8.99 20.97
N ASP A 97 -7.44 9.18 22.19
CA ASP A 97 -7.39 8.10 23.18
C ASP A 97 -8.79 7.53 23.40
N GLY A 98 -8.88 6.20 23.42
CA GLY A 98 -10.15 5.50 23.58
C GLY A 98 -10.96 5.33 22.30
N GLN A 99 -10.57 5.95 21.20
CA GLN A 99 -11.18 5.73 19.89
C GLN A 99 -10.45 4.64 19.13
N ASN A 100 -11.21 3.83 18.39
CA ASN A 100 -10.65 2.73 17.60
C ASN A 100 -10.54 3.07 16.12
N GLU A 101 -11.30 4.06 15.64
CA GLU A 101 -11.31 4.46 14.24
C GLU A 101 -11.18 5.97 14.10
N LEU A 102 -10.51 6.38 13.04
CA LEU A 102 -10.38 7.78 12.63
C LEU A 102 -10.93 7.90 11.22
N HIS A 103 -11.93 8.78 11.04
CA HIS A 103 -12.55 9.04 9.74
C HIS A 103 -12.10 10.40 9.23
N VAL A 104 -11.68 10.44 7.97
CA VAL A 104 -11.23 11.67 7.31
C VAL A 104 -12.07 11.86 6.05
N PRO A 105 -13.25 12.47 6.18
CA PRO A 105 -14.12 12.72 5.03
C PRO A 105 -13.66 13.96 4.25
N MET A 106 -13.67 13.85 2.93
CA MET A 106 -13.35 14.94 2.02
C MET A 106 -14.41 14.98 0.94
N THR A 107 -14.91 16.17 0.63
CA THR A 107 -16.05 16.34 -0.26
C THR A 107 -15.75 17.34 -1.38
N TRP A 108 -16.25 17.02 -2.56
CA TRP A 108 -16.15 17.90 -3.73
C TRP A 108 -17.47 17.84 -4.51
N THR A 109 -17.93 18.98 -4.97
CA THR A 109 -19.15 19.09 -5.77
C THR A 109 -18.77 19.67 -7.13
N ASP A 110 -19.21 19.02 -8.21
CA ASP A 110 -18.94 19.49 -9.56
C ASP A 110 -19.94 20.59 -9.99
N ALA A 111 -19.75 21.13 -11.20
CA ALA A 111 -20.61 22.19 -11.71
C ALA A 111 -22.05 21.72 -11.93
N ALA A 112 -22.29 20.45 -12.13
CA ALA A 112 -23.61 19.86 -12.31
C ALA A 112 -24.32 19.55 -10.99
N GLY A 113 -23.65 19.78 -9.86
CA GLY A 113 -24.21 19.53 -8.54
C GLY A 113 -23.98 18.10 -8.01
N ASN A 114 -23.26 17.27 -8.71
CA ASN A 114 -22.90 15.93 -8.23
C ASN A 114 -21.90 16.05 -7.09
N THR A 115 -22.12 15.29 -6.02
CA THR A 115 -21.25 15.33 -4.85
C THR A 115 -20.44 14.05 -4.72
N PHE A 116 -19.13 14.21 -4.63
CA PHE A 116 -18.16 13.12 -4.48
C PHE A 116 -17.53 13.23 -3.10
N THR A 117 -17.64 12.17 -2.32
CA THR A 117 -17.03 12.11 -0.99
C THR A 117 -16.01 10.99 -0.96
N LYS A 118 -14.78 11.34 -0.55
CA LYS A 118 -13.69 10.39 -0.38
C LYS A 118 -13.33 10.36 1.11
N THR A 119 -13.49 9.22 1.75
CA THR A 119 -13.26 9.08 3.18
C THR A 119 -12.15 8.06 3.44
N PHE A 120 -11.10 8.49 4.11
CA PHE A 120 -10.09 7.60 4.63
C PHE A 120 -10.51 7.12 6.01
N VAL A 121 -10.49 5.81 6.23
CA VAL A 121 -10.82 5.21 7.52
C VAL A 121 -9.60 4.46 8.02
N LEU A 122 -9.02 4.94 9.11
CA LEU A 122 -7.85 4.36 9.76
C LEU A 122 -8.28 3.74 11.08
N LYS A 123 -7.65 2.63 11.45
CA LYS A 123 -7.96 1.93 12.69
C LYS A 123 -6.73 1.83 13.57
N ARG A 124 -6.96 1.87 14.89
CA ARG A 124 -5.90 1.75 15.88
C ARG A 124 -5.11 0.46 15.67
N GLY A 125 -3.79 0.59 15.59
CA GLY A 125 -2.88 -0.55 15.44
C GLY A 125 -2.84 -1.16 14.05
N GLU A 126 -3.57 -0.60 13.07
CA GLU A 126 -3.71 -1.20 11.74
C GLU A 126 -2.96 -0.41 10.67
N TYR A 127 -2.33 -1.13 9.76
CA TYR A 127 -1.64 -0.57 8.59
C TYR A 127 -2.49 -0.62 7.33
N ALA A 128 -3.66 -1.23 7.40
CA ALA A 128 -4.64 -1.23 6.32
C ALA A 128 -5.55 -0.02 6.49
N VAL A 129 -5.63 0.81 5.45
CA VAL A 129 -6.45 2.02 5.42
C VAL A 129 -7.55 1.82 4.40
N ASN A 130 -8.79 1.94 4.83
CA ASN A 130 -9.92 1.87 3.89
C ASN A 130 -10.12 3.24 3.24
N VAL A 131 -10.34 3.22 1.93
CA VAL A 131 -10.66 4.42 1.15
C VAL A 131 -12.04 4.20 0.56
N ASN A 132 -13.02 4.92 1.10
CA ASN A 132 -14.43 4.77 0.75
C ASN A 132 -14.89 5.96 -0.06
N TYR A 133 -15.65 5.69 -1.12
CA TYR A 133 -16.20 6.72 -1.98
C TYR A 133 -17.72 6.70 -1.94
N SER A 134 -18.31 7.90 -1.98
CA SER A 134 -19.74 8.11 -2.15
C SER A 134 -19.95 9.07 -3.30
N VAL A 135 -20.80 8.70 -4.25
CA VAL A 135 -21.10 9.53 -5.42
C VAL A 135 -22.60 9.76 -5.43
N GLN A 136 -23.00 11.02 -5.21
CA GLN A 136 -24.41 11.44 -5.31
C GLN A 136 -24.65 12.02 -6.69
N ASN A 137 -25.51 11.37 -7.47
CA ASN A 137 -25.87 11.83 -8.80
C ASN A 137 -27.07 12.79 -8.70
N ALA A 138 -26.81 14.07 -8.86
CA ALA A 138 -27.83 15.12 -8.82
C ALA A 138 -28.39 15.44 -10.21
N GLY A 139 -27.88 14.80 -11.27
CA GLY A 139 -28.28 15.05 -12.64
C GLY A 139 -29.39 14.13 -13.13
N GLU A 140 -29.63 14.15 -14.44
CA GLU A 140 -30.69 13.37 -15.08
C GLU A 140 -30.17 12.15 -15.84
N LYS A 141 -28.85 12.02 -15.96
CA LYS A 141 -28.18 10.89 -16.67
C LYS A 141 -27.38 10.05 -15.70
N PRO A 142 -27.24 8.74 -15.97
CA PRO A 142 -26.36 7.89 -15.17
C PRO A 142 -24.90 8.37 -15.24
N LEU A 143 -24.20 8.30 -14.12
CA LEU A 143 -22.76 8.55 -14.04
C LEU A 143 -22.01 7.22 -14.16
N GLU A 144 -21.02 7.17 -15.02
CA GLU A 144 -20.15 6.00 -15.19
C GLU A 144 -18.84 6.25 -14.47
N ILE A 145 -18.61 5.51 -13.38
CA ILE A 145 -17.51 5.75 -12.44
C ILE A 145 -16.71 4.45 -12.26
N SER A 146 -15.38 4.56 -12.37
CA SER A 146 -14.43 3.49 -12.03
C SER A 146 -13.53 3.96 -10.90
N THR A 147 -13.22 3.08 -9.94
CA THR A 147 -12.17 3.37 -8.98
C THR A 147 -10.82 3.06 -9.59
N PHE A 148 -9.79 3.76 -9.14
CA PHE A 148 -8.41 3.40 -9.42
C PHE A 148 -7.57 3.55 -8.17
N GLY A 149 -6.48 2.79 -8.11
CA GLY A 149 -5.41 2.97 -7.15
C GLY A 149 -4.09 2.77 -7.87
N GLN A 150 -3.14 3.67 -7.61
CA GLN A 150 -1.85 3.63 -8.25
C GLN A 150 -0.75 3.88 -7.23
N LEU A 151 0.29 3.07 -7.30
CA LEU A 151 1.54 3.30 -6.56
C LEU A 151 2.56 3.78 -7.57
N LYS A 152 3.26 4.87 -7.26
CA LYS A 152 4.35 5.33 -8.11
C LYS A 152 5.58 5.59 -7.28
N GLN A 153 6.74 5.28 -7.86
CA GLN A 153 8.00 5.39 -7.14
C GLN A 153 9.14 5.70 -8.11
N SER A 154 10.05 6.57 -7.67
CA SER A 154 11.30 6.81 -8.37
C SER A 154 12.11 5.51 -8.42
N ILE A 155 12.58 5.14 -9.61
CA ILE A 155 13.32 3.89 -9.82
C ILE A 155 14.67 3.94 -9.09
N ASN A 156 15.36 5.09 -9.19
CA ASN A 156 16.66 5.26 -8.57
C ASN A 156 16.53 5.72 -7.12
N LEU A 157 17.24 5.04 -6.22
CA LEU A 157 17.25 5.38 -4.80
C LEU A 157 18.29 6.47 -4.54
N PRO A 158 17.91 7.58 -3.86
CA PRO A 158 18.89 8.54 -3.37
C PRO A 158 19.66 7.97 -2.17
N SER A 159 20.76 8.62 -1.80
CA SER A 159 21.65 8.13 -0.74
C SER A 159 20.94 7.94 0.61
N HIS A 160 19.98 8.82 0.94
CA HIS A 160 19.24 8.70 2.20
C HIS A 160 18.28 7.52 2.24
N ARG A 161 18.03 6.87 1.11
CA ARG A 161 17.19 5.69 0.97
C ARG A 161 17.97 4.42 0.72
N ASP A 162 19.28 4.54 0.50
CA ASP A 162 20.13 3.38 0.30
C ASP A 162 20.38 2.69 1.64
N THR A 163 19.88 1.46 1.78
CA THR A 163 19.97 0.68 3.02
C THR A 163 21.19 -0.22 3.06
N GLY A 164 22.24 0.10 2.30
CA GLY A 164 23.44 -0.69 2.32
C GLY A 164 23.27 -2.08 1.72
N SER A 165 22.68 -2.15 0.54
CA SER A 165 22.37 -3.37 -0.19
C SER A 165 23.60 -4.22 -0.56
N SER A 166 24.79 -3.87 -0.08
CA SER A 166 26.00 -4.63 -0.27
C SER A 166 26.06 -5.93 0.52
N ASN A 167 25.13 -6.17 1.45
CA ASN A 167 25.08 -7.41 2.19
C ASN A 167 24.37 -8.49 1.36
N PHE A 168 25.16 -9.36 0.79
CA PHE A 168 24.70 -10.41 -0.12
C PHE A 168 23.68 -11.37 0.52
N ALA A 169 23.81 -11.60 1.82
CA ALA A 169 22.93 -12.53 2.55
C ALA A 169 21.54 -11.96 2.79
N LEU A 170 21.36 -10.64 2.73
CA LEU A 170 20.11 -9.96 2.99
C LEU A 170 19.57 -9.24 1.75
N HIS A 171 19.99 -9.68 0.57
CA HIS A 171 19.53 -9.10 -0.69
C HIS A 171 18.05 -9.44 -0.90
N THR A 172 17.19 -8.46 -0.72
CA THR A 172 15.76 -8.62 -0.90
C THR A 172 15.27 -7.86 -2.14
N PHE A 173 14.11 -8.27 -2.65
CA PHE A 173 13.51 -7.67 -3.83
C PHE A 173 12.99 -6.28 -3.50
N ARG A 174 13.27 -5.32 -4.39
CA ARG A 174 12.65 -4.00 -4.42
C ARG A 174 12.03 -3.81 -5.80
N GLY A 175 10.73 -3.61 -5.85
CA GLY A 175 10.02 -3.43 -7.11
C GLY A 175 8.53 -3.60 -6.94
N ALA A 176 7.83 -3.77 -8.05
CA ALA A 176 6.40 -3.98 -8.06
C ALA A 176 6.06 -5.47 -7.96
N ALA A 177 4.82 -5.75 -7.57
CA ALA A 177 4.28 -7.10 -7.52
C ALA A 177 2.76 -7.04 -7.64
N TYR A 178 2.15 -8.16 -8.01
CA TYR A 178 0.71 -8.27 -8.10
C TYR A 178 0.24 -9.69 -7.85
N SER A 179 -1.06 -9.84 -7.60
CA SER A 179 -1.72 -11.12 -7.45
C SER A 179 -3.01 -11.14 -8.25
N THR A 180 -3.22 -12.22 -8.98
CA THR A 180 -4.48 -12.51 -9.66
C THR A 180 -4.95 -13.91 -9.23
N PRO A 181 -6.18 -14.32 -9.54
CA PRO A 181 -6.61 -15.69 -9.26
C PRO A 181 -5.73 -16.77 -9.88
N ASP A 182 -5.14 -16.48 -11.06
CA ASP A 182 -4.29 -17.44 -11.77
C ASP A 182 -2.84 -17.37 -11.32
N GLU A 183 -2.39 -16.22 -10.84
CA GLU A 183 -1.00 -15.98 -10.42
C GLU A 183 -0.99 -15.42 -9.01
N LYS A 184 -0.79 -16.30 -8.03
CA LYS A 184 -0.90 -15.94 -6.61
C LYS A 184 0.03 -14.82 -6.18
N TYR A 185 1.23 -14.77 -6.76
CA TYR A 185 2.24 -13.77 -6.43
C TYR A 185 3.25 -13.67 -7.57
N GLU A 186 3.28 -12.53 -8.24
CA GLU A 186 4.21 -12.26 -9.34
C GLU A 186 4.95 -10.95 -9.08
N LYS A 187 6.28 -11.02 -9.19
CA LYS A 187 7.14 -9.84 -9.11
C LYS A 187 7.20 -9.17 -10.47
N TYR A 188 7.27 -7.84 -10.46
CA TYR A 188 7.41 -7.04 -11.69
C TYR A 188 8.49 -5.99 -11.46
N LYS A 189 9.65 -6.20 -12.05
CA LYS A 189 10.85 -5.38 -11.81
C LYS A 189 10.67 -3.96 -12.33
N PHE A 190 11.24 -2.98 -11.64
CA PHE A 190 11.24 -1.59 -12.09
C PHE A 190 11.97 -1.43 -13.44
N ASP A 191 13.02 -2.20 -13.68
CA ASP A 191 13.73 -2.18 -14.97
C ASP A 191 12.82 -2.59 -16.12
N THR A 192 11.97 -3.58 -15.91
CA THR A 192 10.98 -4.02 -16.89
C THR A 192 9.99 -2.91 -17.21
N ILE A 193 9.55 -2.17 -16.19
CA ILE A 193 8.66 -1.01 -16.36
C ILE A 193 9.39 0.11 -17.10
N ALA A 194 10.65 0.36 -16.75
CA ALA A 194 11.48 1.37 -17.42
C ALA A 194 11.66 1.09 -18.91
N ASP A 195 11.71 -0.18 -19.29
CA ASP A 195 11.82 -0.61 -20.68
C ASP A 195 10.47 -0.58 -21.44
N ASN A 196 9.41 -0.06 -20.79
CA ASN A 196 8.06 0.03 -21.34
C ASN A 196 7.42 -1.35 -21.64
N GLU A 197 7.90 -2.39 -20.98
CA GLU A 197 7.24 -3.68 -20.98
C GLU A 197 6.14 -3.65 -19.93
N ASN A 198 4.93 -3.32 -20.36
CA ASN A 198 3.84 -2.99 -19.47
C ASN A 198 2.98 -4.20 -19.15
N LEU A 199 2.63 -4.33 -17.88
CA LEU A 199 1.60 -5.25 -17.44
C LEU A 199 0.24 -4.72 -17.88
N ASN A 200 -0.63 -5.61 -18.33
CA ASN A 200 -2.02 -5.29 -18.63
C ASN A 200 -2.82 -6.60 -18.53
N VAL A 201 -3.34 -6.85 -17.34
CA VAL A 201 -4.07 -8.10 -17.06
C VAL A 201 -5.37 -7.81 -16.35
N SER A 202 -6.37 -8.66 -16.57
CA SER A 202 -7.65 -8.60 -15.88
C SER A 202 -7.62 -9.53 -14.67
N SER A 203 -8.23 -9.11 -13.57
CA SER A 203 -8.27 -9.88 -12.33
C SER A 203 -9.59 -9.68 -11.60
N ASN A 204 -10.17 -10.76 -11.12
CA ASN A 204 -11.26 -10.71 -10.15
C ASN A 204 -10.64 -10.70 -8.76
N GLY A 205 -10.68 -9.55 -8.07
CA GLY A 205 -9.95 -9.41 -6.82
C GLY A 205 -8.45 -9.24 -7.06
N GLY A 206 -7.64 -9.80 -6.18
CA GLY A 206 -6.20 -9.64 -6.24
C GLY A 206 -5.72 -8.32 -5.68
N TRP A 207 -4.48 -7.97 -5.95
CA TRP A 207 -3.88 -6.73 -5.47
C TRP A 207 -2.66 -6.36 -6.31
N VAL A 208 -2.26 -5.10 -6.21
CA VAL A 208 -1.02 -4.57 -6.76
C VAL A 208 -0.21 -3.97 -5.62
N ALA A 209 1.12 -4.07 -5.69
CA ALA A 209 1.99 -3.66 -4.59
C ALA A 209 3.32 -3.13 -5.07
N MET A 210 3.97 -2.37 -4.18
CA MET A 210 5.38 -2.04 -4.28
C MET A 210 6.07 -2.52 -3.03
N LEU A 211 7.17 -3.22 -3.21
CA LEU A 211 7.87 -3.97 -2.16
C LEU A 211 9.28 -3.42 -1.97
N GLN A 212 9.74 -3.46 -0.73
CA GLN A 212 11.12 -3.24 -0.36
C GLN A 212 11.44 -4.11 0.86
N GLN A 213 12.66 -4.04 1.35
CA GLN A 213 13.01 -4.77 2.57
C GLN A 213 12.18 -4.26 3.75
N TYR A 214 11.47 -5.15 4.44
CA TYR A 214 10.67 -4.93 5.66
C TYR A 214 9.36 -4.15 5.48
N PHE A 215 9.15 -3.45 4.36
CA PHE A 215 7.99 -2.59 4.18
C PHE A 215 7.34 -2.79 2.83
N ALA A 216 6.04 -2.55 2.76
CA ALA A 216 5.28 -2.68 1.52
C ALA A 216 4.16 -1.65 1.48
N THR A 217 3.79 -1.29 0.26
CA THR A 217 2.53 -0.61 -0.03
C THR A 217 1.73 -1.49 -0.99
N ALA A 218 0.41 -1.48 -0.86
CA ALA A 218 -0.45 -2.26 -1.76
C ALA A 218 -1.82 -1.61 -1.88
N TRP A 219 -2.40 -1.68 -3.08
CA TRP A 219 -3.79 -1.39 -3.30
C TRP A 219 -4.55 -2.69 -3.49
N ILE A 220 -5.62 -2.85 -2.71
CA ILE A 220 -6.49 -4.02 -2.76
C ILE A 220 -7.87 -3.55 -3.19
N PRO A 221 -8.24 -3.77 -4.47
CA PRO A 221 -9.59 -3.45 -4.93
C PRO A 221 -10.61 -4.42 -4.37
N ARG A 222 -11.88 -4.09 -4.50
CA ARG A 222 -12.96 -5.02 -4.18
C ARG A 222 -12.85 -6.27 -5.05
N ASN A 223 -13.25 -7.41 -4.49
CA ASN A 223 -13.15 -8.70 -5.18
C ASN A 223 -14.46 -9.13 -5.85
N ASP A 224 -15.44 -8.24 -5.95
CA ASP A 224 -16.76 -8.51 -6.52
C ASP A 224 -16.92 -8.04 -7.98
N GLY A 225 -15.82 -7.82 -8.65
CA GLY A 225 -15.82 -7.40 -10.05
C GLY A 225 -14.46 -7.56 -10.68
N THR A 226 -14.40 -7.30 -11.98
CA THR A 226 -13.16 -7.39 -12.74
C THR A 226 -12.39 -6.08 -12.66
N ASN A 227 -11.11 -6.18 -12.34
CA ASN A 227 -10.19 -5.06 -12.32
C ASN A 227 -9.14 -5.24 -13.41
N ASN A 228 -8.62 -4.13 -13.91
CA ASN A 228 -7.47 -4.15 -14.81
C ASN A 228 -6.24 -3.73 -14.02
N PHE A 229 -5.22 -4.60 -13.99
CA PHE A 229 -3.92 -4.30 -13.38
C PHE A 229 -2.96 -3.87 -14.48
N TYR A 230 -2.23 -2.80 -14.24
CA TYR A 230 -1.31 -2.22 -15.21
C TYR A 230 -0.04 -1.73 -14.56
N THR A 231 1.04 -1.69 -15.34
CA THR A 231 2.24 -0.92 -15.00
C THR A 231 2.42 0.19 -16.02
N ALA A 232 3.12 1.23 -15.61
CA ALA A 232 3.37 2.36 -16.50
C ALA A 232 4.73 3.00 -16.18
N ASN A 233 5.43 3.40 -17.24
CA ASN A 233 6.58 4.29 -17.12
C ASN A 233 6.05 5.72 -17.25
N LEU A 234 6.04 6.46 -16.15
CA LEU A 234 5.49 7.81 -16.11
C LEU A 234 6.47 8.87 -16.60
N GLY A 235 7.68 8.46 -17.00
CA GLY A 235 8.75 9.39 -17.36
C GLY A 235 9.51 9.88 -16.12
N ASN A 236 10.62 10.56 -16.36
CA ASN A 236 11.49 11.10 -15.31
C ASN A 236 11.98 10.05 -14.30
N GLY A 237 12.11 8.80 -14.74
CA GLY A 237 12.57 7.72 -13.89
C GLY A 237 11.55 7.28 -12.84
N ILE A 238 10.25 7.42 -13.12
CA ILE A 238 9.17 7.05 -12.21
C ILE A 238 8.39 5.86 -12.77
N ALA A 239 8.33 4.78 -12.01
CA ALA A 239 7.54 3.60 -12.33
C ALA A 239 6.25 3.58 -11.54
N ALA A 240 5.20 3.03 -12.15
CA ALA A 240 3.90 2.89 -11.51
C ALA A 240 3.34 1.50 -11.70
N ILE A 241 2.59 1.05 -10.71
CA ILE A 241 1.70 -0.10 -10.82
C ILE A 241 0.35 0.30 -10.21
N GLY A 242 -0.73 -0.13 -10.83
CA GLY A 242 -2.04 0.26 -10.35
C GLY A 242 -3.14 -0.65 -10.85
N TYR A 243 -4.35 -0.34 -10.40
CA TYR A 243 -5.56 -1.00 -10.87
C TYR A 243 -6.60 0.02 -11.28
N LYS A 244 -7.47 -0.39 -12.19
CA LYS A 244 -8.69 0.34 -12.55
C LYS A 244 -9.84 -0.65 -12.48
N SER A 245 -10.90 -0.29 -11.74
CA SER A 245 -12.05 -1.16 -11.60
C SER A 245 -12.96 -1.09 -12.84
N GLN A 246 -13.83 -2.09 -12.96
CA GLN A 246 -14.94 -2.08 -13.90
C GLN A 246 -15.85 -0.89 -13.58
N PRO A 247 -16.39 -0.18 -14.60
CA PRO A 247 -17.28 0.95 -14.34
C PRO A 247 -18.55 0.54 -13.60
N VAL A 248 -18.98 1.40 -12.67
CA VAL A 248 -20.24 1.30 -11.97
C VAL A 248 -21.12 2.46 -12.44
N LEU A 249 -22.40 2.17 -12.73
CA LEU A 249 -23.35 3.20 -13.07
C LEU A 249 -24.07 3.68 -11.82
N VAL A 250 -24.05 5.01 -11.60
CA VAL A 250 -24.82 5.64 -10.52
C VAL A 250 -26.00 6.33 -11.18
N GLN A 251 -27.19 5.80 -10.92
CA GLN A 251 -28.42 6.29 -11.54
C GLN A 251 -28.79 7.70 -11.02
N PRO A 252 -29.55 8.47 -11.81
CA PRO A 252 -30.00 9.79 -11.37
C PRO A 252 -30.72 9.75 -10.04
N GLY A 253 -30.40 10.70 -9.15
CA GLY A 253 -31.00 10.78 -7.82
C GLY A 253 -30.51 9.74 -6.83
N GLN A 254 -29.58 8.89 -7.22
CA GLN A 254 -29.05 7.83 -6.36
C GLN A 254 -27.64 8.11 -5.89
N THR A 255 -27.23 7.38 -4.86
CA THR A 255 -25.88 7.46 -4.31
C THR A 255 -25.20 6.11 -4.54
N GLY A 256 -24.05 6.13 -5.22
CA GLY A 256 -23.20 4.97 -5.40
C GLY A 256 -22.12 4.92 -4.34
N ALA A 257 -21.76 3.74 -3.89
CA ALA A 257 -20.71 3.52 -2.92
C ALA A 257 -19.63 2.59 -3.51
N MET A 258 -18.37 2.98 -3.31
CA MET A 258 -17.21 2.20 -3.77
C MET A 258 -16.15 2.22 -2.68
N THR A 259 -15.31 1.21 -2.66
CA THR A 259 -14.26 1.10 -1.63
C THR A 259 -13.02 0.43 -2.20
N SER A 260 -11.88 0.75 -1.59
CA SER A 260 -10.64 0.03 -1.79
C SER A 260 -9.84 0.07 -0.48
N THR A 261 -8.81 -0.75 -0.39
CA THR A 261 -7.96 -0.81 0.80
C THR A 261 -6.51 -0.54 0.40
N LEU A 262 -5.85 0.32 1.16
CA LEU A 262 -4.43 0.60 1.03
C LEU A 262 -3.70 -0.04 2.20
N TRP A 263 -2.72 -0.89 1.89
CA TRP A 263 -1.74 -1.31 2.87
C TRP A 263 -0.55 -0.35 2.79
N VAL A 264 -0.13 0.20 3.92
CA VAL A 264 1.02 1.08 4.00
C VAL A 264 1.73 0.80 5.33
N GLY A 265 2.76 -0.02 5.29
CA GLY A 265 3.40 -0.41 6.54
C GLY A 265 4.41 -1.53 6.43
N PRO A 266 4.80 -2.08 7.59
CA PRO A 266 5.75 -3.17 7.63
C PRO A 266 5.15 -4.47 7.06
N GLU A 267 6.01 -5.35 6.60
CA GLU A 267 5.62 -6.67 6.11
C GLU A 267 5.32 -7.59 7.29
N ILE A 268 4.11 -7.50 7.82
CA ILE A 268 3.63 -8.37 8.90
C ILE A 268 2.74 -9.45 8.29
N GLN A 269 3.25 -10.67 8.26
CA GLN A 269 2.65 -11.77 7.53
C GLN A 269 1.19 -12.01 7.91
N ASP A 270 0.88 -12.14 9.19
CA ASP A 270 -0.48 -12.45 9.65
C ASP A 270 -1.48 -11.33 9.32
N LYS A 271 -1.07 -10.08 9.49
CA LYS A 271 -1.93 -8.93 9.22
C LYS A 271 -2.16 -8.75 7.72
N MET A 272 -1.13 -9.00 6.90
CA MET A 272 -1.25 -8.93 5.44
C MET A 272 -2.17 -10.03 4.91
N ALA A 273 -2.06 -11.25 5.44
CA ALA A 273 -2.94 -12.36 5.05
C ALA A 273 -4.41 -12.08 5.39
N ALA A 274 -4.66 -11.37 6.49
CA ALA A 274 -6.02 -10.98 6.88
C ALA A 274 -6.63 -9.91 5.97
N VAL A 275 -5.79 -9.08 5.33
CA VAL A 275 -6.25 -7.99 4.45
C VAL A 275 -6.57 -8.49 3.05
N ALA A 276 -5.72 -9.36 2.49
CA ALA A 276 -5.94 -9.88 1.13
C ALA A 276 -5.26 -11.24 0.96
N PRO A 277 -5.88 -12.15 0.18
CA PRO A 277 -5.26 -13.44 -0.12
C PRO A 277 -3.91 -13.25 -0.81
N HIS A 278 -2.92 -13.98 -0.35
CA HIS A 278 -1.57 -14.03 -0.91
C HIS A 278 -0.72 -12.78 -0.71
N LEU A 279 -1.24 -11.73 -0.05
CA LEU A 279 -0.46 -10.54 0.25
C LEU A 279 0.67 -10.87 1.23
N ASP A 280 0.49 -11.85 2.09
CA ASP A 280 1.51 -12.37 3.00
C ASP A 280 2.71 -12.98 2.28
N LEU A 281 2.54 -13.38 1.01
CA LEU A 281 3.63 -13.95 0.21
C LEU A 281 4.69 -12.90 -0.16
N THR A 282 4.37 -11.61 -0.02
CA THR A 282 5.33 -10.53 -0.28
C THR A 282 6.42 -10.43 0.79
N VAL A 283 6.21 -11.02 1.94
CA VAL A 283 7.21 -11.04 3.01
C VAL A 283 8.42 -11.83 2.54
N ASP A 284 9.54 -11.13 2.37
CA ASP A 284 10.76 -11.70 1.79
C ASP A 284 11.82 -11.87 2.88
N TYR A 285 12.16 -13.12 3.16
CA TYR A 285 13.20 -13.46 4.12
C TYR A 285 14.57 -13.65 3.44
N GLY A 286 14.68 -13.29 2.16
CA GLY A 286 15.87 -13.53 1.39
C GLY A 286 16.12 -15.03 1.22
N TRP A 287 17.39 -15.45 1.17
CA TRP A 287 17.73 -16.87 1.03
C TRP A 287 17.43 -17.69 2.30
N LEU A 288 17.15 -17.01 3.41
CA LEU A 288 16.84 -17.68 4.68
C LEU A 288 15.36 -18.05 4.83
N TRP A 289 14.48 -17.68 3.87
CA TRP A 289 13.04 -17.87 4.02
C TRP A 289 12.66 -19.33 4.28
N PHE A 290 13.33 -20.28 3.64
CA PHE A 290 13.04 -21.71 3.80
C PHE A 290 13.45 -22.26 5.17
N ILE A 291 14.32 -21.54 5.90
CA ILE A 291 14.71 -21.84 7.28
C ILE A 291 13.86 -21.04 8.27
N SER A 292 13.67 -19.76 7.99
CA SER A 292 12.98 -18.83 8.88
C SER A 292 11.51 -19.19 9.07
N GLN A 293 10.81 -19.60 8.02
CA GLN A 293 9.41 -19.94 8.11
C GLN A 293 9.13 -21.14 9.04
N PRO A 294 9.84 -22.28 8.91
CA PRO A 294 9.64 -23.37 9.84
C PRO A 294 9.97 -23.01 11.28
N LEU A 295 11.03 -22.22 11.50
CA LEU A 295 11.38 -21.76 12.84
C LEU A 295 10.31 -20.85 13.44
N PHE A 296 9.77 -19.95 12.64
CA PHE A 296 8.71 -19.04 13.08
C PHE A 296 7.42 -19.80 13.42
N LYS A 297 7.05 -20.80 12.62
CA LYS A 297 5.91 -21.68 12.90
C LYS A 297 6.13 -22.48 14.17
N LEU A 298 7.34 -22.98 14.38
CA LEU A 298 7.70 -23.71 15.59
C LEU A 298 7.59 -22.82 16.82
N LEU A 299 8.08 -21.58 16.73
CA LEU A 299 7.99 -20.59 17.81
C LEU A 299 6.55 -20.30 18.17
N LYS A 300 5.70 -20.08 17.19
CA LYS A 300 4.27 -19.86 17.40
C LYS A 300 3.60 -21.06 18.03
N TRP A 301 3.93 -22.25 17.57
CA TRP A 301 3.39 -23.49 18.12
C TRP A 301 3.78 -23.66 19.58
N ILE A 302 5.06 -23.47 19.92
CA ILE A 302 5.56 -23.54 21.28
C ILE A 302 4.88 -22.49 22.16
N HIS A 303 4.76 -21.25 21.68
CA HIS A 303 4.11 -20.17 22.39
C HIS A 303 2.64 -20.49 22.67
N SER A 304 1.90 -20.98 21.67
CA SER A 304 0.50 -21.33 21.83
C SER A 304 0.33 -22.48 22.83
N PHE A 305 1.27 -23.41 22.87
CA PHE A 305 1.25 -24.53 23.78
C PHE A 305 1.61 -24.15 25.22
N LEU A 306 2.60 -23.28 25.38
CA LEU A 306 3.12 -22.88 26.70
C LEU A 306 2.45 -21.60 27.24
N GLY A 307 1.83 -20.82 26.38
CA GLY A 307 1.16 -19.56 26.74
C GLY A 307 2.09 -18.47 27.26
N ASN A 308 3.40 -18.59 27.08
CA ASN A 308 4.39 -17.68 27.62
C ASN A 308 5.59 -17.53 26.69
N TRP A 309 5.83 -16.29 26.21
CA TRP A 309 6.94 -16.01 25.31
C TRP A 309 8.31 -16.24 25.91
N GLY A 310 8.48 -15.95 27.19
CA GLY A 310 9.75 -16.22 27.90
C GLY A 310 10.09 -17.70 27.88
N PHE A 311 9.11 -18.55 28.13
CA PHE A 311 9.27 -20.00 28.08
C PHE A 311 9.60 -20.48 26.66
N SER A 312 8.92 -19.91 25.66
CA SER A 312 9.17 -20.26 24.25
C SER A 312 10.60 -19.91 23.83
N ILE A 313 11.12 -18.77 24.25
CA ILE A 313 12.49 -18.34 23.96
C ILE A 313 13.49 -19.32 24.60
N ILE A 314 13.26 -19.72 25.84
CA ILE A 314 14.14 -20.67 26.53
C ILE A 314 14.16 -22.01 25.81
N VAL A 315 13.00 -22.53 25.44
CA VAL A 315 12.88 -23.83 24.72
C VAL A 315 13.61 -23.76 23.37
N ILE A 316 13.44 -22.68 22.62
CA ILE A 316 14.12 -22.51 21.34
C ILE A 316 15.64 -22.43 21.52
N THR A 317 16.10 -21.73 22.55
CA THR A 317 17.53 -21.67 22.85
C THR A 317 18.12 -23.07 23.09
N PHE A 318 17.41 -23.90 23.84
CA PHE A 318 17.83 -25.28 24.05
C PHE A 318 17.85 -26.09 22.75
N ILE A 319 16.83 -25.95 21.90
CA ILE A 319 16.74 -26.66 20.62
C ILE A 319 17.90 -26.25 19.71
N VAL A 320 18.17 -24.95 19.60
CA VAL A 320 19.25 -24.43 18.76
C VAL A 320 20.61 -24.93 19.24
N ARG A 321 20.83 -24.89 20.54
CA ARG A 321 22.08 -25.42 21.14
C ARG A 321 22.21 -26.90 20.91
N GLY A 322 21.13 -27.68 21.03
CA GLY A 322 21.13 -29.11 20.76
C GLY A 322 21.47 -29.42 19.33
N ILE A 323 20.99 -28.63 18.37
CA ILE A 323 21.30 -28.80 16.95
C ILE A 323 22.75 -28.41 16.65
N MET A 324 23.23 -27.32 17.25
CA MET A 324 24.57 -26.81 17.01
C MET A 324 25.66 -27.59 17.71
N TYR A 325 25.35 -28.34 18.76
CA TYR A 325 26.31 -29.07 19.53
C TYR A 325 27.09 -30.13 18.69
N PRO A 326 26.43 -30.97 17.86
CA PRO A 326 27.14 -31.92 17.04
C PRO A 326 28.08 -31.25 16.03
N LEU A 327 27.65 -30.10 15.44
CA LEU A 327 28.47 -29.36 14.50
C LEU A 327 29.70 -28.75 15.17
N THR A 328 29.53 -28.20 16.37
CA THR A 328 30.64 -27.65 17.16
C THR A 328 31.60 -28.73 17.56
N LYS A 329 31.09 -29.89 17.98
CA LYS A 329 31.92 -31.03 18.36
C LYS A 329 32.72 -31.56 17.14
N ALA A 330 32.10 -31.60 15.94
CA ALA A 330 32.78 -32.04 14.72
C ALA A 330 33.88 -31.05 14.31
N GLN A 331 33.79 -29.79 14.61
CA GLN A 331 34.81 -28.79 14.31
C GLN A 331 36.04 -28.91 15.23
N TYR A 332 35.87 -29.42 16.44
CA TYR A 332 36.95 -29.54 17.41
C TYR A 332 37.67 -30.91 17.35
N THR A 333 37.17 -31.83 16.57
CA THR A 333 37.82 -33.12 16.33
C THR A 333 38.45 -33.18 14.94
#